data_16b7c0d493781dfcf7aa86ce1506c6e2
#
_entry.id   16b7c0d493781dfcf7aa86ce1506c6e2
#
_cell.length_a   1.000
_cell.length_b   1.000
_cell.length_c   1.000
_cell.angle_alpha   90.00
_cell.angle_beta   90.00
_cell.angle_gamma   90.00
#
_symmetry.space_group_name_H-M   'P 1'
#
loop_
_entity.id
_entity.type
_entity.pdbx_description
1 polymer ?
#
loop_
_entity_poly.entity_id
_entity_poly.type
_entity_poly.pdbx_seq_one_letter_code
_entity_poly.pdbx_strand_id
1 'polypeptide(L)'
;DPIRLYLREIGKENLLTAEQEVILSKKMEDGKNIIKDVILNSGIMIPEFFAVAQKAFTRIDIHEPGRPRKEINEEMAEKRRLKSCYSEYIKPVLSEMKQYMALKKQIFETDQTSRIFDDPQLVALRAKIQPQLQKIDIQTEELDKFNQKFRDATYKISEYHQKQEKKMKELRISTPAE
;
A
#
# COMPACT_ATOMS: atom_id res chain seq x y z
N ASP A 1 -13.75 5.27 -41.39
CA ASP A 1 -12.29 5.36 -41.25
C ASP A 1 -11.97 5.68 -39.77
N PRO A 2 -11.28 4.77 -39.04
CA PRO A 2 -10.95 4.94 -37.63
C PRO A 2 -10.15 6.22 -37.35
N ILE A 3 -9.29 6.63 -38.30
CA ILE A 3 -8.46 7.85 -38.17
C ILE A 3 -9.33 9.10 -38.16
N ARG A 4 -10.37 9.16 -39.02
CA ARG A 4 -11.30 10.30 -39.05
C ARG A 4 -12.14 10.37 -37.77
N LEU A 5 -12.54 9.24 -37.23
CA LEU A 5 -13.26 9.18 -35.97
C LEU A 5 -12.37 9.70 -34.83
N TYR A 6 -11.12 9.24 -34.77
CA TYR A 6 -10.12 9.67 -33.81
C TYR A 6 -9.85 11.17 -33.87
N LEU A 7 -9.61 11.70 -35.06
CA LEU A 7 -9.38 13.14 -35.25
C LEU A 7 -10.62 13.97 -34.88
N ARG A 8 -11.83 13.47 -35.15
CA ARG A 8 -13.07 14.14 -34.77
C ARG A 8 -13.28 14.13 -33.26
N GLU A 9 -12.93 13.06 -32.56
CA GLU A 9 -13.05 12.98 -31.09
C GLU A 9 -12.00 13.88 -30.40
N ILE A 10 -10.75 13.87 -30.86
CA ILE A 10 -9.72 14.80 -30.35
C ILE A 10 -10.10 16.26 -30.59
N GLY A 11 -10.67 16.58 -31.75
CA GLY A 11 -11.05 17.96 -32.08
C GLY A 11 -12.24 18.52 -31.30
N LYS A 12 -12.94 17.67 -30.51
CA LYS A 12 -14.04 18.12 -29.64
C LYS A 12 -13.52 18.69 -28.31
N GLU A 13 -12.36 18.26 -27.86
CA GLU A 13 -11.78 18.70 -26.60
C GLU A 13 -10.85 19.90 -26.85
N ASN A 14 -11.06 20.94 -26.06
CA ASN A 14 -10.15 22.09 -26.12
C ASN A 14 -8.81 21.70 -25.50
N LEU A 15 -7.71 22.05 -26.17
CA LEU A 15 -6.38 21.92 -25.62
C LEU A 15 -6.25 22.79 -24.37
N LEU A 16 -5.57 22.25 -23.37
CA LEU A 16 -5.27 23.00 -22.16
C LEU A 16 -4.36 24.19 -22.47
N THR A 17 -4.61 25.33 -21.85
CA THR A 17 -3.65 26.43 -21.84
C THR A 17 -2.47 26.06 -20.92
N ALA A 18 -1.31 26.68 -21.13
CA ALA A 18 -0.14 26.48 -20.26
C ALA A 18 -0.45 26.72 -18.77
N GLU A 19 -1.29 27.71 -18.47
CA GLU A 19 -1.73 28.02 -17.10
C GLU A 19 -2.60 26.91 -16.54
N GLN A 20 -3.54 26.38 -17.31
CA GLN A 20 -4.40 25.26 -16.91
C GLN A 20 -3.59 23.98 -16.66
N GLU A 21 -2.59 23.72 -17.50
CA GLU A 21 -1.69 22.57 -17.34
C GLU A 21 -0.91 22.66 -16.03
N VAL A 22 -0.36 23.83 -15.70
CA VAL A 22 0.33 24.06 -14.42
C VAL A 22 -0.59 23.88 -13.22
N ILE A 23 -1.82 24.39 -13.28
CA ILE A 23 -2.80 24.25 -12.21
C ILE A 23 -3.19 22.79 -11.99
N LEU A 24 -3.44 22.06 -13.08
CA LEU A 24 -3.81 20.64 -13.01
C LEU A 24 -2.65 19.78 -12.52
N SER A 25 -1.43 20.05 -12.99
CA SER A 25 -0.23 19.33 -12.53
C SER A 25 0.01 19.53 -11.03
N LYS A 26 -0.14 20.76 -10.51
CA LYS A 26 -0.06 21.02 -9.08
C LYS A 26 -1.12 20.29 -8.27
N LYS A 27 -2.38 20.29 -8.74
CA LYS A 27 -3.46 19.52 -8.08
C LYS A 27 -3.17 18.03 -8.04
N MET A 28 -2.60 17.48 -9.10
CA MET A 28 -2.20 16.07 -9.16
C MET A 28 -1.06 15.78 -8.18
N GLU A 29 -0.07 16.66 -8.09
CA GLU A 29 1.04 16.54 -7.15
C GLU A 29 0.56 16.65 -5.70
N ASP A 30 -0.28 17.63 -5.39
CA ASP A 30 -0.89 17.78 -4.06
C ASP A 30 -1.69 16.53 -3.67
N GLY A 31 -2.50 16.00 -4.58
CA GLY A 31 -3.24 14.75 -4.36
C GLY A 31 -2.33 13.54 -4.09
N LYS A 32 -1.24 13.39 -4.86
CA LYS A 32 -0.24 12.35 -4.63
C LYS A 32 0.44 12.49 -3.26
N ASN A 33 0.78 13.71 -2.86
CA ASN A 33 1.41 14.00 -1.58
C ASN A 33 0.48 13.65 -0.41
N ILE A 34 -0.81 13.97 -0.49
CA ILE A 34 -1.80 13.60 0.53
C ILE A 34 -1.88 12.06 0.66
N ILE A 35 -1.96 11.34 -0.45
CA ILE A 35 -2.00 9.86 -0.45
C ILE A 35 -0.70 9.30 0.17
N LYS A 36 0.45 9.84 -0.22
CA LYS A 36 1.76 9.46 0.30
C LYS A 36 1.83 9.66 1.82
N ASP A 37 1.40 10.80 2.31
CA ASP A 37 1.39 11.10 3.75
C ASP A 37 0.50 10.13 4.53
N VAL A 38 -0.69 9.84 4.03
CA VAL A 38 -1.59 8.84 4.66
C VAL A 38 -0.94 7.47 4.72
N ILE A 39 -0.33 7.01 3.62
CA ILE A 39 0.33 5.71 3.54
C ILE A 39 1.51 5.63 4.53
N LEU A 40 2.39 6.64 4.53
CA LEU A 40 3.59 6.66 5.36
C LEU A 40 3.28 6.81 6.86
N ASN A 41 2.19 7.51 7.19
CA ASN A 41 1.76 7.71 8.58
C ASN A 41 0.88 6.56 9.10
N SER A 42 0.37 5.71 8.22
CA SER A 42 -0.47 4.58 8.60
C SER A 42 0.35 3.37 9.04
N GLY A 43 0.22 2.97 10.31
CA GLY A 43 0.81 1.71 10.79
C GLY A 43 0.24 0.46 10.11
N ILE A 44 -0.88 0.59 9.40
CA ILE A 44 -1.50 -0.50 8.63
C ILE A 44 -0.60 -0.93 7.47
N MET A 45 0.18 -0.01 6.91
CA MET A 45 1.03 -0.28 5.74
C MET A 45 2.42 -0.82 6.07
N ILE A 46 2.81 -0.90 7.36
CA ILE A 46 4.09 -1.50 7.75
C ILE A 46 4.29 -2.92 7.17
N PRO A 47 3.28 -3.82 7.19
CA PRO A 47 3.38 -5.13 6.55
C PRO A 47 3.72 -5.07 5.06
N GLU A 48 3.19 -4.08 4.36
CA GLU A 48 3.43 -3.91 2.92
C GLU A 48 4.86 -3.46 2.64
N PHE A 49 5.37 -2.49 3.39
CA PHE A 49 6.77 -2.10 3.32
C PHE A 49 7.71 -3.26 3.68
N PHE A 50 7.31 -4.08 4.64
CA PHE A 50 8.06 -5.29 4.99
C PHE A 50 8.07 -6.30 3.84
N ALA A 51 6.95 -6.51 3.14
CA ALA A 51 6.87 -7.36 1.97
C ALA A 51 7.75 -6.86 0.82
N VAL A 52 7.77 -5.53 0.58
CA VAL A 52 8.69 -4.90 -0.37
C VAL A 52 10.14 -5.14 0.02
N ALA A 53 10.47 -5.01 1.31
CA ALA A 53 11.80 -5.29 1.83
C ALA A 53 12.19 -6.77 1.63
N GLN A 54 11.31 -7.70 1.94
CA GLN A 54 11.55 -9.12 1.69
C GLN A 54 11.83 -9.37 0.21
N LYS A 55 11.01 -8.84 -0.68
CA LYS A 55 11.20 -8.97 -2.13
C LYS A 55 12.54 -8.40 -2.58
N ALA A 56 12.94 -7.24 -2.05
CA ALA A 56 14.22 -6.61 -2.37
C ALA A 56 15.44 -7.39 -1.88
N PHE A 57 15.35 -8.08 -0.73
CA PHE A 57 16.50 -8.73 -0.08
C PHE A 57 16.54 -10.25 -0.21
N THR A 58 15.44 -10.92 -0.61
CA THR A 58 15.43 -12.37 -0.87
C THR A 58 16.35 -12.72 -2.03
N ARG A 59 16.99 -13.86 -1.98
CA ARG A 59 17.80 -14.37 -3.11
C ARG A 59 16.86 -14.94 -4.18
N ILE A 60 17.18 -14.68 -5.45
CA ILE A 60 16.50 -15.26 -6.60
C ILE A 60 17.30 -16.50 -6.99
N ASP A 61 16.65 -17.61 -7.13
CA ASP A 61 17.30 -18.80 -7.72
C ASP A 61 17.28 -18.65 -9.24
N ILE A 62 18.48 -18.40 -9.79
CA ILE A 62 18.70 -18.22 -11.23
C ILE A 62 18.60 -19.55 -11.98
N HIS A 63 18.76 -20.66 -11.26
CA HIS A 63 18.82 -22.02 -11.83
C HIS A 63 17.53 -22.82 -11.58
N GLU A 64 16.44 -22.16 -11.19
CA GLU A 64 15.15 -22.81 -10.97
C GLU A 64 14.67 -23.52 -12.26
N PRO A 65 14.54 -24.86 -12.24
CA PRO A 65 14.18 -25.60 -13.44
C PRO A 65 12.76 -25.28 -13.90
N GLY A 66 12.60 -25.00 -15.20
CA GLY A 66 11.30 -24.71 -15.81
C GLY A 66 10.90 -23.24 -15.86
N ARG A 67 11.72 -22.34 -15.31
CA ARG A 67 11.42 -20.91 -15.31
C ARG A 67 12.01 -20.21 -16.55
N PRO A 68 11.21 -19.44 -17.32
CA PRO A 68 11.71 -18.71 -18.50
C PRO A 68 12.77 -17.66 -18.10
N ARG A 69 13.87 -17.59 -18.85
CA ARG A 69 14.94 -16.58 -18.61
C ARG A 69 14.43 -15.13 -18.62
N LYS A 70 13.41 -14.85 -19.43
CA LYS A 70 12.80 -13.52 -19.49
C LYS A 70 12.21 -13.12 -18.15
N GLU A 71 11.44 -14.00 -17.51
CA GLU A 71 10.83 -13.78 -16.21
C GLU A 71 11.87 -13.58 -15.10
N ILE A 72 12.95 -14.39 -15.11
CA ILE A 72 14.06 -14.24 -14.15
C ILE A 72 14.73 -12.86 -14.32
N ASN A 73 14.96 -12.42 -15.55
CA ASN A 73 15.58 -11.12 -15.83
C ASN A 73 14.69 -9.96 -15.40
N GLU A 74 13.38 -10.05 -15.63
CA GLU A 74 12.40 -9.05 -15.18
C GLU A 74 12.36 -8.96 -13.65
N GLU A 75 12.33 -10.09 -12.96
CA GLU A 75 12.39 -10.14 -11.51
C GLU A 75 13.71 -9.58 -10.94
N MET A 76 14.82 -9.89 -11.57
CA MET A 76 16.13 -9.32 -11.20
C MET A 76 16.18 -7.81 -11.40
N ALA A 77 15.60 -7.30 -12.48
CA ALA A 77 15.54 -5.86 -12.75
C ALA A 77 14.66 -5.15 -11.71
N GLU A 78 13.47 -5.69 -11.43
CA GLU A 78 12.58 -5.15 -10.38
C GLU A 78 13.26 -5.16 -9.02
N LYS A 79 13.92 -6.24 -8.67
CA LYS A 79 14.66 -6.35 -7.42
C LYS A 79 15.78 -5.32 -7.29
N ARG A 80 16.55 -5.08 -8.36
CA ARG A 80 17.59 -4.04 -8.37
C ARG A 80 16.96 -2.66 -8.13
N ARG A 81 15.84 -2.38 -8.78
CA ARG A 81 15.08 -1.14 -8.61
C ARG A 81 14.61 -0.98 -7.15
N LEU A 82 13.92 -1.98 -6.60
CA LEU A 82 13.46 -1.95 -5.22
C LEU A 82 14.61 -1.79 -4.23
N LYS A 83 15.71 -2.48 -4.45
CA LYS A 83 16.90 -2.37 -3.61
C LYS A 83 17.52 -0.97 -3.67
N SER A 84 17.57 -0.35 -4.83
CA SER A 84 18.08 1.01 -5.00
C SER A 84 17.20 2.03 -4.28
N CYS A 85 15.86 1.93 -4.42
CA CYS A 85 14.93 2.90 -3.87
C CYS A 85 14.70 2.78 -2.37
N TYR A 86 14.71 1.55 -1.83
CA TYR A 86 14.23 1.30 -0.46
C TYR A 86 15.31 0.82 0.51
N SER A 87 16.46 0.34 0.03
CA SER A 87 17.47 -0.32 0.88
C SER A 87 18.01 0.59 1.99
N GLU A 88 18.26 1.85 1.68
CA GLU A 88 18.84 2.81 2.60
C GLU A 88 17.94 3.08 3.80
N TYR A 89 16.63 3.18 3.55
CA TYR A 89 15.65 3.55 4.57
C TYR A 89 15.09 2.36 5.35
N ILE A 90 14.96 1.21 4.69
CA ILE A 90 14.34 0.01 5.31
C ILE A 90 15.35 -0.81 6.09
N LYS A 91 16.61 -0.91 5.64
CA LYS A 91 17.63 -1.71 6.35
C LYS A 91 17.79 -1.34 7.82
N PRO A 92 17.86 -0.05 8.20
CA PRO A 92 18.04 0.34 9.59
C PRO A 92 16.91 -0.11 10.52
N VAL A 93 15.69 -0.20 9.99
CA VAL A 93 14.48 -0.54 10.77
C VAL A 93 13.91 -1.92 10.47
N LEU A 94 14.65 -2.75 9.74
CA LEU A 94 14.18 -4.08 9.35
C LEU A 94 13.97 -5.01 10.55
N SER A 95 14.78 -4.90 11.58
CA SER A 95 14.63 -5.65 12.83
C SER A 95 13.36 -5.26 13.57
N GLU A 96 13.08 -3.98 13.68
CA GLU A 96 11.88 -3.42 14.30
C GLU A 96 10.62 -3.80 13.52
N MET A 97 10.70 -3.78 12.19
CA MET A 97 9.59 -4.24 11.35
C MET A 97 9.29 -5.73 11.55
N LYS A 98 10.32 -6.58 11.68
CA LYS A 98 10.15 -8.01 12.02
C LYS A 98 9.49 -8.20 13.37
N GLN A 99 9.96 -7.46 14.39
CA GLN A 99 9.38 -7.50 15.74
C GLN A 99 7.93 -7.02 15.72
N TYR A 100 7.63 -5.94 14.99
CA TYR A 100 6.27 -5.44 14.83
C TYR A 100 5.35 -6.48 14.21
N MET A 101 5.79 -7.17 13.16
CA MET A 101 5.01 -8.22 12.51
C MET A 101 4.78 -9.44 13.41
N ALA A 102 5.82 -9.86 14.15
CA ALA A 102 5.73 -10.98 15.08
C ALA A 102 4.77 -10.66 16.24
N LEU A 103 4.94 -9.48 16.85
CA LEU A 103 4.09 -9.04 17.95
C LEU A 103 2.63 -8.87 17.52
N LYS A 104 2.40 -8.24 16.36
CA LYS A 104 1.05 -8.11 15.80
C LYS A 104 0.37 -9.46 15.59
N LYS A 105 1.10 -10.45 15.10
CA LYS A 105 0.59 -11.81 14.91
C LYS A 105 0.28 -12.46 16.26
N GLN A 106 1.17 -12.34 17.22
CA GLN A 106 0.99 -12.89 18.58
C GLN A 106 -0.24 -12.30 19.27
N ILE A 107 -0.42 -10.98 19.24
CA ILE A 107 -1.58 -10.32 19.84
C ILE A 107 -2.87 -10.79 19.15
N PHE A 108 -2.87 -10.87 17.82
CA PHE A 108 -4.04 -11.35 17.08
C PHE A 108 -4.42 -12.79 17.41
N GLU A 109 -3.43 -13.66 17.64
CA GLU A 109 -3.68 -15.07 18.04
C GLU A 109 -4.15 -15.21 19.47
N THR A 110 -3.73 -14.28 20.36
CA THR A 110 -4.06 -14.34 21.80
C THR A 110 -5.40 -13.68 22.10
N ASP A 111 -5.69 -12.55 21.49
CA ASP A 111 -6.90 -11.77 21.73
C ASP A 111 -7.43 -11.16 20.43
N GLN A 112 -8.48 -11.79 19.87
CA GLN A 112 -9.12 -11.34 18.62
C GLN A 112 -10.01 -10.10 18.81
N THR A 113 -10.33 -9.73 20.06
CA THR A 113 -11.25 -8.63 20.38
C THR A 113 -10.54 -7.33 20.74
N SER A 114 -9.25 -7.38 21.06
CA SER A 114 -8.49 -6.21 21.47
C SER A 114 -8.24 -5.25 20.30
N ARG A 115 -8.12 -3.97 20.62
CA ARG A 115 -7.68 -2.94 19.69
C ARG A 115 -6.17 -3.09 19.46
N ILE A 116 -5.80 -4.02 18.58
CA ILE A 116 -4.39 -4.39 18.29
C ILE A 116 -3.51 -3.16 18.05
N PHE A 117 -4.02 -2.15 17.39
CA PHE A 117 -3.26 -0.93 17.05
C PHE A 117 -3.03 0.01 18.24
N ASP A 118 -3.73 -0.18 19.35
CA ASP A 118 -3.59 0.62 20.57
C ASP A 118 -2.62 -0.02 21.59
N ASP A 119 -2.06 -1.19 21.27
CA ASP A 119 -1.07 -1.84 22.12
C ASP A 119 0.19 -0.96 22.27
N PRO A 120 0.64 -0.69 23.53
CA PRO A 120 1.76 0.22 23.79
C PRO A 120 3.07 -0.20 23.11
N GLN A 121 3.32 -1.50 23.01
CA GLN A 121 4.52 -2.04 22.39
C GLN A 121 4.49 -1.85 20.85
N LEU A 122 3.32 -2.08 20.24
CA LEU A 122 3.14 -1.82 18.80
C LEU A 122 3.23 -0.33 18.48
N VAL A 123 2.68 0.53 19.33
CA VAL A 123 2.78 1.99 19.18
C VAL A 123 4.25 2.43 19.28
N ALA A 124 5.01 1.91 20.25
CA ALA A 124 6.43 2.22 20.41
C ALA A 124 7.27 1.76 19.20
N LEU A 125 7.02 0.56 18.69
CA LEU A 125 7.70 0.06 17.48
C LEU A 125 7.33 0.89 16.26
N ARG A 126 6.05 1.25 16.08
CA ARG A 126 5.59 2.12 15.00
C ARG A 126 6.29 3.48 15.04
N ALA A 127 6.41 4.08 16.22
CA ALA A 127 7.10 5.36 16.38
C ALA A 127 8.58 5.31 15.98
N LYS A 128 9.25 4.17 16.11
CA LYS A 128 10.62 3.98 15.64
C LYS A 128 10.72 3.77 14.14
N ILE A 129 9.77 3.05 13.54
CA ILE A 129 9.77 2.70 12.12
C ILE A 129 9.34 3.90 11.26
N GLN A 130 8.32 4.63 11.69
CA GLN A 130 7.66 5.70 10.93
C GLN A 130 8.62 6.78 10.40
N PRO A 131 9.58 7.34 11.17
CA PRO A 131 10.48 8.38 10.67
C PRO A 131 11.38 7.94 9.52
N GLN A 132 11.69 6.65 9.42
CA GLN A 132 12.46 6.12 8.31
C GLN A 132 11.59 5.90 7.07
N LEU A 133 10.36 5.43 7.26
CA LEU A 133 9.40 5.28 6.16
C LEU A 133 9.04 6.63 5.54
N GLN A 134 8.93 7.70 6.33
CA GLN A 134 8.63 9.05 5.83
C GLN A 134 9.70 9.60 4.87
N LYS A 135 10.94 9.12 4.99
CA LYS A 135 12.04 9.53 4.10
C LYS A 135 11.99 8.83 2.73
N ILE A 136 11.18 7.77 2.60
CA ILE A 136 11.09 7.00 1.37
C ILE A 136 10.36 7.83 0.32
N ASP A 137 10.98 7.97 -0.84
CA ASP A 137 10.29 8.45 -2.03
C ASP A 137 9.60 7.28 -2.73
N ILE A 138 8.31 7.09 -2.38
CA ILE A 138 7.51 5.98 -2.91
C ILE A 138 7.30 6.21 -4.40
N GLN A 139 7.70 5.22 -5.19
CA GLN A 139 7.45 5.23 -6.63
C GLN A 139 5.96 5.14 -6.93
N THR A 140 5.53 5.73 -8.04
CA THR A 140 4.10 5.79 -8.42
C THR A 140 3.46 4.40 -8.48
N GLU A 141 4.19 3.40 -8.98
CA GLU A 141 3.69 2.02 -9.09
C GLU A 141 3.40 1.37 -7.73
N GLU A 142 4.26 1.59 -6.74
CA GLU A 142 4.03 1.12 -5.36
C GLU A 142 2.94 1.92 -4.67
N LEU A 143 2.88 3.23 -4.93
CA LEU A 143 1.82 4.09 -4.41
C LEU A 143 0.44 3.62 -4.87
N ASP A 144 0.31 3.28 -6.15
CA ASP A 144 -0.95 2.76 -6.72
C ASP A 144 -1.32 1.40 -6.11
N LYS A 145 -0.35 0.50 -5.94
CA LYS A 145 -0.57 -0.80 -5.27
C LYS A 145 -1.03 -0.63 -3.82
N PHE A 146 -0.41 0.30 -3.07
CA PHE A 146 -0.79 0.58 -1.69
C PHE A 146 -2.18 1.22 -1.62
N ASN A 147 -2.47 2.18 -2.50
CA ASN A 147 -3.79 2.79 -2.60
C ASN A 147 -4.88 1.76 -2.91
N GLN A 148 -4.62 0.84 -3.84
CA GLN A 148 -5.57 -0.24 -4.14
C GLN A 148 -5.84 -1.12 -2.92
N LYS A 149 -4.83 -1.49 -2.15
CA LYS A 149 -5.00 -2.26 -0.91
C LYS A 149 -5.81 -1.53 0.15
N PHE A 150 -5.63 -0.22 0.28
CA PHE A 150 -6.50 0.58 1.16
C PHE A 150 -7.95 0.55 0.71
N ARG A 151 -8.20 0.73 -0.57
CA ARG A 151 -9.56 0.67 -1.14
C ARG A 151 -10.20 -0.68 -0.93
N ASP A 152 -9.46 -1.76 -1.18
CA ASP A 152 -9.94 -3.13 -0.98
C ASP A 152 -10.25 -3.40 0.50
N ALA A 153 -9.41 -2.92 1.42
CA ALA A 153 -9.66 -3.03 2.85
C ALA A 153 -10.91 -2.24 3.27
N THR A 154 -11.07 -1.00 2.80
CA THR A 154 -12.24 -0.17 3.07
C THR A 154 -13.52 -0.81 2.53
N TYR A 155 -13.47 -1.36 1.32
CA TYR A 155 -14.59 -2.08 0.73
C TYR A 155 -15.00 -3.29 1.57
N LYS A 156 -14.04 -4.13 1.98
CA LYS A 156 -14.30 -5.28 2.86
C LYS A 156 -14.91 -4.88 4.21
N ILE A 157 -14.38 -3.83 4.83
CA ILE A 157 -14.92 -3.30 6.09
C ILE A 157 -16.38 -2.88 5.90
N SER A 158 -16.68 -2.13 4.85
CA SER A 158 -18.05 -1.71 4.52
C SER A 158 -18.99 -2.92 4.29
N GLU A 159 -18.52 -3.94 3.57
CA GLU A 159 -19.26 -5.16 3.34
C GLU A 159 -19.56 -5.91 4.65
N TYR A 160 -18.57 -6.01 5.55
CA TYR A 160 -18.78 -6.63 6.87
C TYR A 160 -19.77 -5.85 7.74
N HIS A 161 -19.69 -4.52 7.76
CA HIS A 161 -20.68 -3.70 8.46
C HIS A 161 -22.09 -3.92 7.94
N GLN A 162 -22.28 -3.93 6.61
CA GLN A 162 -23.58 -4.20 6.03
C GLN A 162 -24.11 -5.60 6.38
N LYS A 163 -23.24 -6.61 6.37
CA LYS A 163 -23.61 -7.98 6.78
C LYS A 163 -24.00 -8.04 8.26
N GLN A 164 -23.24 -7.33 9.12
CA GLN A 164 -23.52 -7.23 10.54
C GLN A 164 -24.86 -6.56 10.80
N GLU A 165 -25.13 -5.41 10.18
CA GLU A 165 -26.41 -4.72 10.31
C GLU A 165 -27.60 -5.58 9.86
N LYS A 166 -27.45 -6.32 8.75
CA LYS A 166 -28.50 -7.24 8.29
C LYS A 166 -28.77 -8.32 9.33
N LYS A 167 -27.74 -8.96 9.86
CA LYS A 167 -27.88 -9.99 10.91
C LYS A 167 -28.50 -9.43 12.20
N MET A 168 -28.09 -8.23 12.63
CA MET A 168 -28.68 -7.57 13.80
C MET A 168 -30.20 -7.33 13.60
N LYS A 169 -30.61 -6.87 12.41
CA LYS A 169 -32.03 -6.69 12.07
C LYS A 169 -32.80 -8.00 12.05
N GLU A 170 -32.22 -9.07 11.52
CA GLU A 170 -32.80 -10.41 11.50
C GLU A 170 -32.99 -10.97 12.91
N LEU A 171 -32.00 -10.80 13.77
CA LEU A 171 -32.00 -11.29 15.14
C LEU A 171 -32.72 -10.35 16.12
N ARG A 172 -33.13 -9.16 15.68
CA ARG A 172 -33.76 -8.09 16.50
C ARG A 172 -32.92 -7.68 17.72
N ILE A 173 -31.60 -7.67 17.56
CA ILE A 173 -30.65 -7.22 18.58
C ILE A 173 -30.17 -5.80 18.29
N SER A 174 -29.88 -5.03 19.36
CA SER A 174 -29.50 -3.62 19.24
C SER A 174 -27.99 -3.41 19.19
N THR A 175 -27.22 -4.33 19.75
CA THR A 175 -25.77 -4.25 19.82
C THR A 175 -25.09 -5.55 19.36
N PRO A 176 -23.89 -5.48 18.77
CA PRO A 176 -23.15 -6.68 18.35
C PRO A 176 -22.71 -7.60 19.52
N ALA A 177 -22.77 -7.09 20.74
CA ALA A 177 -22.37 -7.84 21.94
C ALA A 177 -23.54 -8.66 22.58
N GLU A 178 -24.75 -8.44 22.11
CA GLU A 178 -25.92 -9.25 22.43
C GLU A 178 -25.97 -10.50 21.54
#